data_7e73dc330662c2b0792dae5c5fd7806f
#
_entry.id   7e73dc330662c2b0792dae5c5fd7806f
#
_cell.length_a   1.000
_cell.length_b   1.000
_cell.length_c   1.000
_cell.angle_alpha   90.00
_cell.angle_beta   90.00
_cell.angle_gamma   90.00
#
_symmetry.space_group_name_H-M   'P 1'
#
loop_
_entity.id
_entity.type
_entity.pdbx_description
1 polymer ?
#
loop_
_entity_poly.entity_id
_entity_poly.type
_entity_poly.pdbx_seq_one_letter_code
_entity_poly.pdbx_strand_id
1 'polypeptide(L)'
;MQLGFDYVSSLNTTGRLPHALLIDGPGGCGEAQLAGEIALMLIDRSGDPRTIAHPDFRWIEAENGVIKVDQIRSLIDFMQQTAQAGALKVVVLEDAQKMNLNAGNALLKILEEPPLGSHLILVTEAKSVMLPTVISRCQRVSIRRPTREVVVRWLLEQDVTAEEVEPLLIEYGCAPFHVLEAIPAERKSLWPALKAARDRRNSVSDVVDSLRNEDLVEILARWARFLHRLVVEDRVGSEGVDFFDDLIDTRRMALSNSGLNRPLQLERLMFKWRELVIRDRQKN
;
A
#
# COMPACT_ATOMS: atom_id res chain seq x y z
N MET A 1 -14.94 1.62 3.00
CA MET A 1 -14.82 0.18 3.28
C MET A 1 -16.20 -0.46 3.46
N GLN A 2 -17.03 -0.05 4.44
CA GLN A 2 -18.34 -0.64 4.71
C GLN A 2 -19.25 -0.79 3.48
N LEU A 3 -19.41 0.26 2.67
CA LEU A 3 -20.23 0.19 1.44
C LEU A 3 -19.75 -0.87 0.45
N GLY A 4 -18.44 -1.09 0.37
CA GLY A 4 -17.86 -2.14 -0.49
C GLY A 4 -18.17 -3.54 0.04
N PHE A 5 -18.07 -3.73 1.34
CA PHE A 5 -18.43 -4.98 2.00
C PHE A 5 -19.93 -5.29 1.85
N ASP A 6 -20.80 -4.32 2.14
CA ASP A 6 -22.26 -4.49 2.02
C ASP A 6 -22.68 -4.83 0.58
N TYR A 7 -22.02 -4.21 -0.41
CA TYR A 7 -22.24 -4.51 -1.82
C TYR A 7 -21.89 -5.97 -2.14
N VAL A 8 -20.69 -6.43 -1.77
CA VAL A 8 -20.25 -7.80 -2.06
C VAL A 8 -21.07 -8.82 -1.27
N SER A 9 -21.40 -8.54 -0.01
CA SER A 9 -22.28 -9.37 0.81
C SER A 9 -23.66 -9.55 0.18
N SER A 10 -24.24 -8.48 -0.39
CA SER A 10 -25.51 -8.55 -1.12
C SER A 10 -25.42 -9.41 -2.38
N LEU A 11 -24.30 -9.38 -3.10
CA LEU A 11 -24.08 -10.24 -4.25
C LEU A 11 -23.96 -11.71 -3.84
N ASN A 12 -23.28 -11.98 -2.72
CA ASN A 12 -23.15 -13.33 -2.18
C ASN A 12 -24.51 -13.92 -1.77
N THR A 13 -25.32 -13.17 -1.02
CA THR A 13 -26.66 -13.60 -0.57
C THR A 13 -27.63 -13.84 -1.74
N THR A 14 -27.46 -13.12 -2.85
CA THR A 14 -28.29 -13.29 -4.05
C THR A 14 -27.74 -14.34 -5.03
N GLY A 15 -26.63 -15.01 -4.70
CA GLY A 15 -25.98 -15.98 -5.58
C GLY A 15 -25.38 -15.39 -6.87
N ARG A 16 -25.09 -14.09 -6.87
CA ARG A 16 -24.55 -13.33 -8.01
C ARG A 16 -23.10 -12.89 -7.80
N LEU A 17 -22.41 -13.49 -6.82
CA LEU A 17 -21.02 -13.16 -6.57
C LEU A 17 -20.17 -13.50 -7.80
N PRO A 18 -19.43 -12.55 -8.39
CA PRO A 18 -18.56 -12.83 -9.53
C PRO A 18 -17.38 -13.71 -9.11
N HIS A 19 -16.86 -14.47 -10.05
CA HIS A 19 -15.69 -15.31 -9.84
C HIS A 19 -14.41 -14.51 -9.59
N ALA A 20 -14.34 -13.25 -10.05
CA ALA A 20 -13.20 -12.38 -9.86
C ALA A 20 -13.62 -10.97 -9.42
N LEU A 21 -13.09 -10.53 -8.29
CA LEU A 21 -13.21 -9.16 -7.78
C LEU A 21 -11.88 -8.43 -7.93
N LEU A 22 -11.91 -7.15 -8.28
CA LEU A 22 -10.78 -6.23 -8.22
C LEU A 22 -11.09 -5.12 -7.23
N ILE A 23 -10.45 -5.15 -6.07
CA ILE A 23 -10.50 -4.09 -5.08
C ILE A 23 -9.39 -3.11 -5.39
N ASP A 24 -9.75 -1.92 -5.85
CA ASP A 24 -8.82 -0.86 -6.20
C ASP A 24 -8.99 0.37 -5.31
N GLY A 25 -7.91 0.99 -4.93
CA GLY A 25 -7.93 2.20 -4.10
C GLY A 25 -6.61 2.97 -4.14
N PRO A 26 -6.51 4.04 -3.34
CA PRO A 26 -5.33 4.92 -3.33
C PRO A 26 -4.17 4.42 -2.45
N GLY A 27 -4.25 3.22 -1.91
CA GLY A 27 -3.29 2.63 -0.99
C GLY A 27 -3.49 3.03 0.47
N GLY A 28 -3.41 2.04 1.36
CA GLY A 28 -3.56 2.23 2.81
C GLY A 28 -4.93 2.77 3.25
N CYS A 29 -5.96 2.64 2.40
CA CYS A 29 -7.31 3.08 2.70
C CYS A 29 -8.27 1.92 3.03
N GLY A 30 -7.73 0.70 3.19
CA GLY A 30 -8.48 -0.48 3.62
C GLY A 30 -8.74 -1.48 2.49
N GLU A 31 -7.97 -1.43 1.39
CA GLU A 31 -8.11 -2.32 0.25
C GLU A 31 -7.89 -3.79 0.66
N ALA A 32 -6.78 -4.06 1.32
CA ALA A 32 -6.42 -5.39 1.79
C ALA A 32 -7.35 -5.86 2.93
N GLN A 33 -7.74 -4.95 3.82
CA GLN A 33 -8.68 -5.23 4.90
C GLN A 33 -10.05 -5.65 4.36
N LEU A 34 -10.56 -4.91 3.36
CA LEU A 34 -11.83 -5.27 2.70
C LEU A 34 -11.74 -6.64 2.02
N ALA A 35 -10.61 -6.92 1.32
CA ALA A 35 -10.39 -8.22 0.71
C ALA A 35 -10.41 -9.36 1.75
N GLY A 36 -9.77 -9.13 2.90
CA GLY A 36 -9.74 -10.07 4.01
C GLY A 36 -11.13 -10.32 4.61
N GLU A 37 -11.90 -9.27 4.88
CA GLU A 37 -13.27 -9.38 5.39
C GLU A 37 -14.16 -10.16 4.43
N ILE A 38 -14.07 -9.87 3.12
CA ILE A 38 -14.82 -10.61 2.09
C ILE A 38 -14.38 -12.08 2.05
N ALA A 39 -13.09 -12.35 2.07
CA ALA A 39 -12.57 -13.72 2.03
C ALA A 39 -13.02 -14.52 3.24
N LEU A 40 -12.93 -13.95 4.45
CA LEU A 40 -13.38 -14.61 5.70
C LEU A 40 -14.89 -14.87 5.70
N MET A 41 -15.69 -13.93 5.19
CA MET A 41 -17.12 -14.12 5.00
C MET A 41 -17.42 -15.31 4.06
N LEU A 42 -16.68 -15.45 2.97
CA LEU A 42 -16.88 -16.50 1.97
C LEU A 42 -16.50 -17.89 2.48
N ILE A 43 -15.51 -18.00 3.35
CA ILE A 43 -15.08 -19.29 3.93
C ILE A 43 -15.73 -19.56 5.30
N ASP A 44 -16.65 -18.71 5.76
CA ASP A 44 -17.31 -18.77 7.07
C ASP A 44 -16.31 -18.91 8.22
N ARG A 45 -15.39 -17.97 8.30
CA ARG A 45 -14.33 -17.89 9.32
C ARG A 45 -14.19 -16.47 9.86
N SER A 46 -13.53 -16.36 11.02
CA SER A 46 -13.13 -15.12 11.65
C SER A 46 -11.64 -15.17 12.04
N GLY A 47 -11.01 -14.03 12.21
CA GLY A 47 -9.60 -13.90 12.57
C GLY A 47 -8.79 -13.10 11.57
N ASP A 48 -7.47 -13.28 11.58
CA ASP A 48 -6.59 -12.63 10.63
C ASP A 48 -6.48 -13.45 9.33
N PRO A 49 -6.93 -12.91 8.19
CA PRO A 49 -6.91 -13.64 6.90
C PRO A 49 -5.51 -14.00 6.41
N ARG A 50 -4.45 -13.29 6.85
CA ARG A 50 -3.08 -13.59 6.45
C ARG A 50 -2.49 -14.80 7.16
N THR A 51 -2.98 -15.12 8.34
CA THR A 51 -2.44 -16.19 9.20
C THR A 51 -3.35 -17.40 9.34
N ILE A 52 -4.62 -17.29 8.91
CA ILE A 52 -5.58 -18.38 9.05
C ILE A 52 -5.19 -19.58 8.19
N ALA A 53 -5.11 -20.76 8.81
CA ALA A 53 -4.92 -22.02 8.10
C ALA A 53 -6.28 -22.59 7.66
N HIS A 54 -6.57 -22.57 6.36
CA HIS A 54 -7.78 -23.13 5.79
C HIS A 54 -7.50 -23.88 4.48
N PRO A 55 -8.02 -25.10 4.25
CA PRO A 55 -7.70 -25.89 3.07
C PRO A 55 -8.21 -25.28 1.75
N ASP A 56 -9.24 -24.42 1.83
CA ASP A 56 -9.87 -23.81 0.65
C ASP A 56 -9.60 -22.31 0.56
N PHE A 57 -8.63 -21.79 1.31
CA PHE A 57 -8.25 -20.39 1.28
C PHE A 57 -6.74 -20.20 1.11
N ARG A 58 -6.36 -19.20 0.32
CA ARG A 58 -4.97 -18.73 0.21
C ARG A 58 -4.91 -17.21 0.15
N TRP A 59 -3.94 -16.68 0.88
CA TRP A 59 -3.49 -15.29 0.75
C TRP A 59 -2.11 -15.29 0.10
N ILE A 60 -1.96 -14.52 -0.98
CA ILE A 60 -0.72 -14.47 -1.77
C ILE A 60 -0.24 -13.03 -1.81
N GLU A 61 1.03 -12.84 -1.49
CA GLU A 61 1.74 -11.57 -1.49
C GLU A 61 2.93 -11.62 -2.45
N ALA A 62 3.45 -10.44 -2.79
CA ALA A 62 4.63 -10.31 -3.63
C ALA A 62 5.89 -10.81 -2.90
N GLU A 63 6.64 -11.69 -3.50
CA GLU A 63 7.96 -12.12 -3.03
C GLU A 63 9.05 -11.18 -3.56
N ASN A 64 9.82 -10.58 -2.66
CA ASN A 64 10.84 -9.59 -3.03
C ASN A 64 10.30 -8.45 -3.92
N GLY A 65 9.06 -8.01 -3.67
CA GLY A 65 8.43 -6.91 -4.38
C GLY A 65 7.86 -7.24 -5.77
N VAL A 66 7.85 -8.52 -6.18
CA VAL A 66 7.33 -8.98 -7.48
C VAL A 66 6.49 -10.24 -7.31
N ILE A 67 5.35 -10.30 -7.99
CA ILE A 67 4.56 -11.52 -8.14
C ILE A 67 5.02 -12.23 -9.43
N LYS A 68 5.63 -13.41 -9.25
CA LYS A 68 6.18 -14.20 -10.34
C LYS A 68 5.14 -15.15 -10.94
N VAL A 69 5.40 -15.63 -12.17
CA VAL A 69 4.53 -16.55 -12.88
C VAL A 69 4.30 -17.87 -12.12
N ASP A 70 5.29 -18.34 -11.36
CA ASP A 70 5.16 -19.60 -10.62
C ASP A 70 4.20 -19.49 -9.43
N GLN A 71 4.11 -18.31 -8.79
CA GLN A 71 3.08 -18.04 -7.77
C GLN A 71 1.68 -18.09 -8.39
N ILE A 72 1.50 -17.52 -9.60
CA ILE A 72 0.22 -17.57 -10.32
C ILE A 72 -0.12 -18.99 -10.78
N ARG A 73 0.86 -19.78 -11.23
CA ARG A 73 0.62 -21.21 -11.55
C ARG A 73 0.16 -21.99 -10.32
N SER A 74 0.84 -21.81 -9.18
CA SER A 74 0.44 -22.43 -7.91
C SER A 74 -0.97 -22.01 -7.46
N LEU A 75 -1.34 -20.74 -7.69
CA LEU A 75 -2.69 -20.24 -7.46
C LEU A 75 -3.71 -20.96 -8.36
N ILE A 76 -3.43 -21.08 -9.66
CA ILE A 76 -4.30 -21.75 -10.62
C ILE A 76 -4.50 -23.21 -10.24
N ASP A 77 -3.43 -23.93 -9.94
CA ASP A 77 -3.47 -25.35 -9.52
C ASP A 77 -4.30 -25.51 -8.25
N PHE A 78 -4.17 -24.58 -7.30
CA PHE A 78 -4.98 -24.59 -6.09
C PHE A 78 -6.47 -24.35 -6.38
N MET A 79 -6.81 -23.39 -7.23
CA MET A 79 -8.20 -23.08 -7.57
C MET A 79 -8.88 -24.19 -8.37
N GLN A 80 -8.13 -24.97 -9.15
CA GLN A 80 -8.65 -26.10 -9.93
C GLN A 80 -8.96 -27.36 -9.09
N GLN A 81 -8.45 -27.42 -7.86
CA GLN A 81 -8.76 -28.53 -6.95
C GLN A 81 -10.17 -28.39 -6.39
N THR A 82 -10.82 -29.51 -6.07
CA THR A 82 -12.12 -29.52 -5.38
C THR A 82 -11.98 -28.92 -3.97
N ALA A 83 -12.97 -28.13 -3.53
CA ALA A 83 -13.02 -27.63 -2.17
C ALA A 83 -13.10 -28.79 -1.16
N GLN A 84 -12.39 -28.68 -0.02
CA GLN A 84 -12.24 -29.75 0.97
C GLN A 84 -13.09 -29.53 2.22
N ALA A 85 -13.22 -28.30 2.68
CA ALA A 85 -13.90 -27.96 3.93
C ALA A 85 -15.20 -27.17 3.71
N GLY A 86 -15.41 -26.62 2.53
CA GLY A 86 -16.56 -25.79 2.20
C GLY A 86 -17.09 -26.03 0.79
N ALA A 87 -17.95 -25.12 0.34
CA ALA A 87 -18.48 -25.13 -1.03
C ALA A 87 -17.63 -24.28 -1.99
N LEU A 88 -16.74 -23.43 -1.46
CA LEU A 88 -16.03 -22.41 -2.22
C LEU A 88 -14.53 -22.49 -1.97
N LYS A 89 -13.74 -22.18 -3.01
CA LYS A 89 -12.31 -21.85 -2.89
C LYS A 89 -12.14 -20.35 -3.07
N VAL A 90 -11.35 -19.76 -2.19
CA VAL A 90 -11.11 -18.31 -2.20
C VAL A 90 -9.61 -18.05 -2.22
N VAL A 91 -9.18 -17.19 -3.13
CA VAL A 91 -7.80 -16.70 -3.18
C VAL A 91 -7.79 -15.18 -3.17
N VAL A 92 -6.99 -14.60 -2.29
CA VAL A 92 -6.65 -13.18 -2.30
C VAL A 92 -5.25 -13.03 -2.87
N LEU A 93 -5.11 -12.19 -3.88
CA LEU A 93 -3.82 -11.77 -4.44
C LEU A 93 -3.60 -10.30 -4.10
N GLU A 94 -2.82 -10.05 -3.07
CA GLU A 94 -2.46 -8.71 -2.63
C GLU A 94 -1.40 -8.11 -3.55
N ASP A 95 -1.41 -6.80 -3.70
CA ASP A 95 -0.47 -6.08 -4.55
C ASP A 95 -0.46 -6.56 -6.02
N ALA A 96 -1.62 -6.82 -6.59
CA ALA A 96 -1.74 -7.35 -7.96
C ALA A 96 -1.02 -6.51 -9.02
N GLN A 97 -0.76 -5.20 -8.77
CA GLN A 97 0.07 -4.35 -9.62
C GLN A 97 1.54 -4.78 -9.68
N LYS A 98 2.00 -5.61 -8.74
CA LYS A 98 3.38 -6.15 -8.70
C LYS A 98 3.56 -7.41 -9.57
N MET A 99 2.51 -7.87 -10.25
CA MET A 99 2.64 -8.95 -11.23
C MET A 99 3.54 -8.52 -12.40
N ASN A 100 4.53 -9.36 -12.74
CA ASN A 100 5.22 -9.18 -14.01
C ASN A 100 4.29 -9.56 -15.19
N LEU A 101 4.69 -9.19 -16.41
CA LEU A 101 3.89 -9.42 -17.61
C LEU A 101 3.49 -10.90 -17.79
N ASN A 102 4.41 -11.83 -17.52
CA ASN A 102 4.16 -13.26 -17.65
C ASN A 102 3.15 -13.76 -16.61
N ALA A 103 3.23 -13.27 -15.38
CA ALA A 103 2.27 -13.58 -14.31
C ALA A 103 0.87 -13.05 -14.67
N GLY A 104 0.77 -11.81 -15.12
CA GLY A 104 -0.51 -11.24 -15.56
C GLY A 104 -1.15 -12.00 -16.72
N ASN A 105 -0.36 -12.40 -17.73
CA ASN A 105 -0.85 -13.21 -18.84
C ASN A 105 -1.27 -14.64 -18.41
N ALA A 106 -0.54 -15.26 -17.49
CA ALA A 106 -0.92 -16.56 -16.95
C ALA A 106 -2.27 -16.53 -16.20
N LEU A 107 -2.55 -15.43 -15.50
CA LEU A 107 -3.79 -15.22 -14.75
C LEU A 107 -5.02 -15.17 -15.66
N LEU A 108 -4.88 -14.71 -16.92
CA LEU A 108 -6.00 -14.59 -17.86
C LEU A 108 -6.74 -15.92 -18.06
N LYS A 109 -6.02 -17.05 -18.03
CA LYS A 109 -6.62 -18.37 -18.23
C LYS A 109 -7.73 -18.66 -17.20
N ILE A 110 -7.48 -18.37 -15.91
CA ILE A 110 -8.46 -18.64 -14.85
C ILE A 110 -9.55 -17.56 -14.76
N LEU A 111 -9.26 -16.36 -15.27
CA LEU A 111 -10.27 -15.30 -15.38
C LEU A 111 -11.25 -15.56 -16.52
N GLU A 112 -10.85 -16.26 -17.58
CA GLU A 112 -11.69 -16.61 -18.73
C GLU A 112 -12.49 -17.89 -18.48
N GLU A 113 -11.88 -18.88 -17.84
CA GLU A 113 -12.46 -20.19 -17.56
C GLU A 113 -12.38 -20.49 -16.05
N PRO A 114 -13.16 -19.80 -15.20
CA PRO A 114 -13.08 -19.99 -13.75
C PRO A 114 -13.64 -21.36 -13.34
N PRO A 115 -12.95 -22.08 -12.44
CA PRO A 115 -13.50 -23.28 -11.86
C PRO A 115 -14.76 -22.99 -11.04
N LEU A 116 -15.72 -23.88 -11.08
CA LEU A 116 -16.96 -23.76 -10.31
C LEU A 116 -16.66 -23.64 -8.81
N GLY A 117 -17.32 -22.69 -8.14
CA GLY A 117 -17.14 -22.46 -6.71
C GLY A 117 -15.77 -21.85 -6.34
N SER A 118 -15.06 -21.24 -7.29
CA SER A 118 -13.81 -20.55 -7.02
C SER A 118 -13.97 -19.04 -7.16
N HIS A 119 -13.38 -18.29 -6.21
CA HIS A 119 -13.39 -16.83 -6.20
C HIS A 119 -11.98 -16.29 -6.05
N LEU A 120 -11.63 -15.35 -6.92
CA LEU A 120 -10.35 -14.64 -6.91
C LEU A 120 -10.59 -13.17 -6.53
N ILE A 121 -9.89 -12.69 -5.52
CA ILE A 121 -9.93 -11.30 -5.07
C ILE A 121 -8.56 -10.68 -5.34
N LEU A 122 -8.49 -9.77 -6.30
CA LEU A 122 -7.29 -9.00 -6.61
C LEU A 122 -7.34 -7.69 -5.83
N VAL A 123 -6.23 -7.34 -5.17
CA VAL A 123 -6.09 -6.07 -4.46
C VAL A 123 -5.01 -5.24 -5.15
N THR A 124 -5.29 -3.97 -5.42
CA THR A 124 -4.32 -3.08 -6.06
C THR A 124 -4.44 -1.64 -5.58
N GLU A 125 -3.31 -0.99 -5.38
CA GLU A 125 -3.19 0.44 -5.11
C GLU A 125 -2.93 1.26 -6.39
N ALA A 126 -2.52 0.59 -7.47
CA ALA A 126 -2.12 1.22 -8.72
C ALA A 126 -2.64 0.45 -9.94
N LYS A 127 -3.98 0.44 -10.11
CA LYS A 127 -4.58 -0.30 -11.24
C LYS A 127 -4.09 0.16 -12.62
N SER A 128 -3.59 1.40 -12.75
CA SER A 128 -3.08 1.95 -14.01
C SER A 128 -1.87 1.19 -14.58
N VAL A 129 -1.14 0.44 -13.75
CA VAL A 129 -0.02 -0.40 -14.18
C VAL A 129 -0.40 -1.86 -14.39
N MET A 130 -1.65 -2.24 -14.09
CA MET A 130 -2.15 -3.58 -14.37
C MET A 130 -2.54 -3.76 -15.84
N LEU A 131 -2.48 -5.01 -16.32
CA LEU A 131 -2.92 -5.33 -17.68
C LEU A 131 -4.42 -5.00 -17.84
N PRO A 132 -4.81 -4.21 -18.87
CA PRO A 132 -6.22 -3.91 -19.15
C PRO A 132 -7.07 -5.17 -19.34
N THR A 133 -6.47 -6.23 -19.88
CA THR A 133 -7.09 -7.53 -20.10
C THR A 133 -7.48 -8.24 -18.80
N VAL A 134 -6.70 -8.06 -17.72
CA VAL A 134 -7.04 -8.55 -16.37
C VAL A 134 -8.18 -7.70 -15.79
N ILE A 135 -8.03 -6.37 -15.85
CA ILE A 135 -9.01 -5.44 -15.28
C ILE A 135 -10.41 -5.65 -15.88
N SER A 136 -10.48 -5.87 -17.19
CA SER A 136 -11.76 -6.03 -17.92
C SER A 136 -12.55 -7.28 -17.56
N ARG A 137 -11.90 -8.27 -16.93
CA ARG A 137 -12.49 -9.57 -16.52
C ARG A 137 -12.86 -9.62 -15.04
N CYS A 138 -12.60 -8.55 -14.29
CA CYS A 138 -12.91 -8.47 -12.87
C CYS A 138 -14.07 -7.51 -12.60
N GLN A 139 -14.94 -7.89 -11.67
CA GLN A 139 -15.90 -6.95 -11.10
C GLN A 139 -15.17 -5.99 -10.14
N ARG A 140 -15.27 -4.70 -10.40
CA ARG A 140 -14.53 -3.70 -9.64
C ARG A 140 -15.28 -3.24 -8.39
N VAL A 141 -14.52 -3.13 -7.29
CA VAL A 141 -14.94 -2.51 -6.03
C VAL A 141 -13.91 -1.43 -5.71
N SER A 142 -14.25 -0.16 -5.94
CA SER A 142 -13.30 0.94 -5.76
C SER A 142 -13.45 1.57 -4.38
N ILE A 143 -12.35 1.63 -3.64
CA ILE A 143 -12.25 2.36 -2.38
C ILE A 143 -11.86 3.81 -2.67
N ARG A 144 -12.59 4.74 -2.06
CA ARG A 144 -12.27 6.16 -2.13
C ARG A 144 -11.43 6.56 -0.93
N ARG A 145 -10.52 7.52 -1.17
CA ARG A 145 -9.76 8.12 -0.07
C ARG A 145 -10.71 8.78 0.91
N PRO A 146 -10.64 8.46 2.20
CA PRO A 146 -11.47 9.11 3.21
C PRO A 146 -11.07 10.58 3.40
N THR A 147 -12.01 11.39 3.89
CA THR A 147 -11.66 12.77 4.24
C THR A 147 -10.77 12.80 5.48
N ARG A 148 -10.04 13.91 5.66
CA ARG A 148 -9.15 14.10 6.80
C ARG A 148 -9.88 13.93 8.14
N GLU A 149 -11.08 14.49 8.26
CA GLU A 149 -11.87 14.43 9.49
C GLU A 149 -12.24 13.00 9.88
N VAL A 150 -12.58 12.18 8.88
CA VAL A 150 -12.88 10.75 9.09
C VAL A 150 -11.63 10.00 9.56
N VAL A 151 -10.48 10.26 8.93
CA VAL A 151 -9.21 9.60 9.30
C VAL A 151 -8.77 10.01 10.71
N VAL A 152 -8.83 11.30 11.04
CA VAL A 152 -8.47 11.79 12.38
C VAL A 152 -9.31 11.12 13.45
N ARG A 153 -10.65 11.11 13.27
CA ARG A 153 -11.57 10.48 14.22
C ARG A 153 -11.23 9.00 14.41
N TRP A 154 -11.06 8.29 13.31
CA TRP A 154 -10.79 6.87 13.33
C TRP A 154 -9.43 6.55 13.98
N LEU A 155 -8.37 7.34 13.72
CA LEU A 155 -7.07 7.15 14.36
C LEU A 155 -7.13 7.38 15.87
N LEU A 156 -7.91 8.36 16.34
CA LEU A 156 -8.12 8.58 17.76
C LEU A 156 -8.87 7.41 18.43
N GLU A 157 -9.76 6.72 17.71
CA GLU A 157 -10.43 5.49 18.15
C GLU A 157 -9.48 4.29 18.17
N GLN A 158 -8.30 4.38 17.53
CA GLN A 158 -7.24 3.36 17.56
C GLN A 158 -6.11 3.72 18.54
N ASP A 159 -6.40 4.51 19.58
CA ASP A 159 -5.46 4.92 20.62
C ASP A 159 -4.26 5.76 20.12
N VAL A 160 -4.33 6.32 18.91
CA VAL A 160 -3.32 7.28 18.41
C VAL A 160 -3.57 8.63 19.08
N THR A 161 -2.55 9.20 19.70
CA THR A 161 -2.70 10.49 20.39
C THR A 161 -2.89 11.66 19.41
N ALA A 162 -3.61 12.69 19.83
CA ALA A 162 -3.85 13.88 18.99
C ALA A 162 -2.55 14.56 18.52
N GLU A 163 -1.48 14.47 19.32
CA GLU A 163 -0.15 15.02 18.99
C GLU A 163 0.55 14.23 17.88
N GLU A 164 0.30 12.91 17.80
CA GLU A 164 0.88 12.03 16.77
C GLU A 164 0.12 12.08 15.44
N VAL A 165 -1.19 12.31 15.49
CA VAL A 165 -2.05 12.28 14.30
C VAL A 165 -1.57 13.25 13.23
N GLU A 166 -1.29 14.51 13.59
CA GLU A 166 -0.91 15.54 12.61
C GLU A 166 0.39 15.23 11.85
N PRO A 167 1.51 14.91 12.53
CA PRO A 167 2.75 14.49 11.86
C PRO A 167 2.56 13.28 10.95
N LEU A 168 1.80 12.29 11.40
CA LEU A 168 1.55 11.06 10.63
C LEU A 168 0.68 11.32 9.40
N LEU A 169 -0.35 12.16 9.51
CA LEU A 169 -1.15 12.56 8.34
C LEU A 169 -0.36 13.40 7.33
N ILE A 170 0.60 14.19 7.79
CA ILE A 170 1.51 14.90 6.90
C ILE A 170 2.39 13.92 6.13
N GLU A 171 2.87 12.86 6.77
CA GLU A 171 3.76 11.87 6.17
C GLU A 171 3.02 10.84 5.30
N TYR A 172 1.91 10.29 5.80
CA TYR A 172 1.18 9.20 5.13
C TYR A 172 -0.08 9.66 4.39
N GLY A 173 -0.46 10.94 4.51
CA GLY A 173 -1.72 11.45 3.96
C GLY A 173 -2.94 10.84 4.66
N CYS A 174 -4.09 10.87 3.97
CA CYS A 174 -5.30 10.21 4.45
C CYS A 174 -5.30 8.71 4.09
N ALA A 175 -4.24 7.99 4.50
CA ALA A 175 -4.05 6.55 4.35
C ALA A 175 -3.99 5.91 5.74
N PRO A 176 -5.13 5.68 6.41
CA PRO A 176 -5.18 5.35 7.84
C PRO A 176 -4.46 4.05 8.20
N PHE A 177 -4.49 3.04 7.33
CA PHE A 177 -3.81 1.78 7.59
C PHE A 177 -2.29 1.89 7.47
N HIS A 178 -1.77 2.71 6.55
CA HIS A 178 -0.33 3.02 6.53
C HIS A 178 0.11 3.76 7.79
N VAL A 179 -0.75 4.61 8.36
CA VAL A 179 -0.50 5.26 9.65
C VAL A 179 -0.41 4.22 10.77
N LEU A 180 -1.38 3.30 10.86
CA LEU A 180 -1.38 2.26 11.89
C LEU A 180 -0.17 1.32 11.77
N GLU A 181 0.23 0.94 10.57
CA GLU A 181 1.40 0.11 10.34
C GLU A 181 2.71 0.79 10.77
N ALA A 182 2.72 2.12 10.79
CA ALA A 182 3.88 2.89 11.22
C ALA A 182 4.04 2.96 12.76
N ILE A 183 2.95 2.89 13.51
CA ILE A 183 2.93 3.08 14.97
C ILE A 183 3.63 1.93 15.75
N PRO A 184 3.34 0.63 15.52
CA PRO A 184 3.92 -0.47 16.30
C PRO A 184 5.43 -0.63 16.13
N ALA A 185 5.99 -0.07 15.05
CA ALA A 185 7.41 -0.16 14.76
C ALA A 185 8.26 0.88 15.51
N GLU A 186 7.72 1.58 16.52
CA GLU A 186 8.36 2.73 17.17
C GLU A 186 8.87 3.78 16.15
N ARG A 187 8.27 3.80 14.97
CA ARG A 187 8.66 4.69 13.86
C ARG A 187 8.14 6.09 14.14
N LYS A 188 8.96 6.88 14.80
CA LYS A 188 8.69 8.31 14.92
C LYS A 188 8.51 8.90 13.53
N SER A 189 7.49 9.76 13.35
CA SER A 189 7.30 10.47 12.09
C SER A 189 8.59 11.17 11.65
N LEU A 190 8.89 11.10 10.36
CA LEU A 190 10.03 11.81 9.77
C LEU A 190 9.77 13.33 9.69
N TRP A 191 8.49 13.76 9.75
CA TRP A 191 8.11 15.15 9.58
C TRP A 191 8.78 16.15 10.55
N PRO A 192 8.91 15.87 11.86
CA PRO A 192 9.64 16.77 12.75
C PRO A 192 11.07 17.03 12.33
N ALA A 193 11.80 16.00 11.86
CA ALA A 193 13.16 16.14 11.35
C ALA A 193 13.19 16.96 10.04
N LEU A 194 12.28 16.69 9.11
CA LEU A 194 12.16 17.44 7.86
C LEU A 194 11.80 18.93 8.11
N LYS A 195 10.93 19.19 9.07
CA LYS A 195 10.58 20.56 9.50
C LYS A 195 11.77 21.24 10.14
N ALA A 196 12.47 20.56 11.06
CA ALA A 196 13.66 21.09 11.72
C ALA A 196 14.78 21.42 10.71
N ALA A 197 14.98 20.57 9.69
CA ALA A 197 15.96 20.82 8.62
C ALA A 197 15.65 22.08 7.81
N ARG A 198 14.38 22.47 7.65
CA ARG A 198 13.97 23.70 6.96
C ARG A 198 14.15 24.97 7.81
N ASP A 199 14.15 24.84 9.13
CA ASP A 199 14.43 25.98 10.00
C ASP A 199 15.94 26.25 9.98
N ARG A 200 16.32 27.40 9.42
CA ARG A 200 17.73 27.82 9.29
C ARG A 200 18.44 28.02 10.63
N ARG A 201 17.71 28.02 11.75
CA ARG A 201 18.28 28.08 13.11
C ARG A 201 18.89 26.74 13.52
N ASN A 202 18.42 25.63 12.93
CA ASN A 202 18.93 24.32 13.25
C ASN A 202 20.11 23.93 12.33
N SER A 203 21.13 23.29 12.89
CA SER A 203 22.16 22.64 12.11
C SER A 203 21.60 21.42 11.37
N VAL A 204 21.94 21.27 10.10
CA VAL A 204 21.56 20.06 9.34
C VAL A 204 22.21 18.84 9.95
N SER A 205 23.44 18.97 10.45
CA SER A 205 24.16 17.86 11.11
C SER A 205 23.40 17.37 12.35
N ASP A 206 22.88 18.27 13.20
CA ASP A 206 22.12 17.89 14.39
C ASP A 206 20.84 17.14 14.03
N VAL A 207 20.17 17.57 12.93
CA VAL A 207 18.97 16.88 12.43
C VAL A 207 19.34 15.48 11.93
N VAL A 208 20.42 15.33 11.19
CA VAL A 208 20.91 14.03 10.69
C VAL A 208 21.31 13.12 11.85
N ASP A 209 21.94 13.67 12.90
CA ASP A 209 22.27 12.91 14.10
C ASP A 209 21.02 12.39 14.85
N SER A 210 19.90 13.13 14.82
CA SER A 210 18.64 12.69 15.40
C SER A 210 18.06 11.44 14.70
N LEU A 211 18.45 11.20 13.44
CA LEU A 211 18.03 10.06 12.63
C LEU A 211 19.06 8.92 12.64
N ARG A 212 20.09 9.01 13.47
CA ARG A 212 21.26 8.11 13.47
C ARG A 212 20.91 6.63 13.62
N ASN A 213 19.89 6.33 14.39
CA ASN A 213 19.48 4.96 14.71
C ASN A 213 18.42 4.38 13.75
N GLU A 214 17.90 5.18 12.82
CA GLU A 214 16.91 4.72 11.84
C GLU A 214 17.59 4.14 10.60
N ASP A 215 16.97 3.20 9.92
CA ASP A 215 17.47 2.63 8.66
C ASP A 215 17.42 3.66 7.52
N LEU A 216 18.53 3.82 6.78
CA LEU A 216 18.60 4.79 5.68
C LEU A 216 17.60 4.49 4.55
N VAL A 217 17.43 3.22 4.19
CA VAL A 217 16.54 2.81 3.10
C VAL A 217 15.09 3.14 3.46
N GLU A 218 14.74 2.97 4.74
CA GLU A 218 13.42 3.28 5.25
C GLU A 218 13.17 4.80 5.34
N ILE A 219 14.14 5.58 5.84
CA ILE A 219 14.07 7.05 5.84
C ILE A 219 13.80 7.56 4.42
N LEU A 220 14.58 7.09 3.44
CA LEU A 220 14.45 7.52 2.05
C LEU A 220 13.12 7.09 1.44
N ALA A 221 12.61 5.90 1.77
CA ALA A 221 11.30 5.43 1.31
C ALA A 221 10.15 6.32 1.85
N ARG A 222 10.20 6.66 3.13
CA ARG A 222 9.21 7.53 3.78
C ARG A 222 9.26 8.94 3.20
N TRP A 223 10.47 9.48 3.02
CA TRP A 223 10.67 10.81 2.43
C TRP A 223 10.19 10.88 0.98
N ALA A 224 10.50 9.87 0.18
CA ALA A 224 10.04 9.79 -1.20
C ALA A 224 8.50 9.74 -1.27
N ARG A 225 7.82 8.95 -0.42
CA ARG A 225 6.35 8.93 -0.34
C ARG A 225 5.78 10.32 0.00
N PHE A 226 6.38 10.99 0.97
CA PHE A 226 5.96 12.34 1.33
C PHE A 226 6.13 13.33 0.18
N LEU A 227 7.31 13.34 -0.47
CA LEU A 227 7.61 14.24 -1.58
C LEU A 227 6.75 13.94 -2.80
N HIS A 228 6.54 12.66 -3.14
CA HIS A 228 5.63 12.24 -4.22
C HIS A 228 4.23 12.84 -4.05
N ARG A 229 3.72 12.84 -2.82
CA ARG A 229 2.42 13.47 -2.55
C ARG A 229 2.46 14.98 -2.80
N LEU A 230 3.52 15.68 -2.42
CA LEU A 230 3.66 17.12 -2.71
C LEU A 230 3.72 17.39 -4.22
N VAL A 231 4.36 16.50 -4.99
CA VAL A 231 4.39 16.55 -6.46
C VAL A 231 2.99 16.36 -7.03
N VAL A 232 2.27 15.34 -6.61
CA VAL A 232 0.91 15.03 -7.08
C VAL A 232 -0.10 16.12 -6.70
N GLU A 233 0.09 16.77 -5.55
CA GLU A 233 -0.73 17.91 -5.10
C GLU A 233 -0.33 19.26 -5.76
N ASP A 234 0.61 19.26 -6.71
CA ASP A 234 1.20 20.45 -7.36
C ASP A 234 1.74 21.48 -6.36
N ARG A 235 2.28 21.02 -5.24
CA ARG A 235 2.83 21.87 -4.18
C ARG A 235 4.32 22.16 -4.34
N VAL A 236 4.98 21.48 -5.23
CA VAL A 236 6.38 21.65 -5.58
C VAL A 236 6.51 21.72 -7.10
N GLY A 237 7.45 22.53 -7.59
CA GLY A 237 7.74 22.66 -9.03
C GLY A 237 8.59 21.49 -9.56
N SER A 238 9.17 21.69 -10.77
CA SER A 238 10.10 20.72 -11.38
C SER A 238 11.25 20.33 -10.47
N GLU A 239 11.76 21.25 -9.64
CA GLU A 239 12.78 20.97 -8.64
C GLU A 239 12.36 19.89 -7.64
N GLY A 240 11.06 19.77 -7.34
CA GLY A 240 10.51 18.71 -6.51
C GLY A 240 10.57 17.35 -7.19
N VAL A 241 10.37 17.30 -8.51
CA VAL A 241 10.51 16.07 -9.30
C VAL A 241 11.97 15.63 -9.33
N ASP A 242 12.89 16.55 -9.61
CA ASP A 242 14.33 16.26 -9.62
C ASP A 242 14.82 15.78 -8.23
N PHE A 243 14.26 16.35 -7.18
CA PHE A 243 14.59 15.92 -5.82
C PHE A 243 13.98 14.54 -5.48
N PHE A 244 12.82 14.22 -6.01
CA PHE A 244 12.22 12.89 -5.88
C PHE A 244 13.11 11.82 -6.53
N ASP A 245 13.58 12.07 -7.76
CA ASP A 245 14.49 11.16 -8.46
C ASP A 245 15.79 10.94 -7.67
N ASP A 246 16.34 12.01 -7.08
CA ASP A 246 17.54 11.96 -6.23
C ASP A 246 17.33 11.08 -4.97
N LEU A 247 16.13 11.14 -4.35
CA LEU A 247 15.77 10.26 -3.23
C LEU A 247 15.70 8.80 -3.67
N ILE A 248 15.08 8.52 -4.82
CA ILE A 248 14.95 7.16 -5.37
C ILE A 248 16.31 6.59 -5.73
N ASP A 249 17.18 7.37 -6.38
CA ASP A 249 18.51 6.92 -6.77
C ASP A 249 19.40 6.69 -5.54
N THR A 250 19.34 7.57 -4.54
CA THR A 250 20.07 7.38 -3.28
C THR A 250 19.58 6.13 -2.55
N ARG A 251 18.28 5.86 -2.55
CA ARG A 251 17.71 4.64 -1.98
C ARG A 251 18.19 3.39 -2.72
N ARG A 252 18.24 3.43 -4.05
CA ARG A 252 18.77 2.32 -4.88
C ARG A 252 20.24 2.04 -4.56
N MET A 253 21.05 3.10 -4.44
CA MET A 253 22.44 2.98 -4.01
C MET A 253 22.56 2.39 -2.62
N ALA A 254 21.72 2.80 -1.67
CA ALA A 254 21.74 2.28 -0.30
C ALA A 254 21.37 0.79 -0.22
N LEU A 255 20.48 0.31 -1.10
CA LEU A 255 20.12 -1.12 -1.21
C LEU A 255 21.25 -1.97 -1.82
N SER A 256 22.06 -1.39 -2.73
CA SER A 256 23.09 -2.12 -3.47
C SER A 256 24.49 -2.01 -2.85
N ASN A 257 24.73 -1.05 -1.96
CA ASN A 257 26.06 -0.73 -1.42
C ASN A 257 26.03 -0.49 0.09
N SER A 258 26.47 -1.47 0.87
CA SER A 258 26.57 -1.39 2.33
C SER A 258 27.65 -0.39 2.83
N GLY A 259 28.57 0.06 1.96
CA GLY A 259 29.63 1.03 2.27
C GLY A 259 29.23 2.49 2.04
N LEU A 260 27.98 2.79 1.74
CA LEU A 260 27.52 4.16 1.50
C LEU A 260 27.68 5.01 2.78
N ASN A 261 28.31 6.19 2.67
CA ASN A 261 28.42 7.13 3.78
C ASN A 261 27.05 7.75 4.08
N ARG A 262 26.31 7.12 5.00
CA ARG A 262 24.95 7.45 5.37
C ARG A 262 24.78 8.89 5.86
N PRO A 263 25.56 9.43 6.83
CA PRO A 263 25.44 10.80 7.27
C PRO A 263 25.57 11.80 6.11
N LEU A 264 26.58 11.63 5.28
CA LEU A 264 26.86 12.50 4.13
C LEU A 264 25.67 12.52 3.14
N GLN A 265 25.05 11.37 2.86
CA GLN A 265 23.90 11.32 1.96
C GLN A 265 22.67 12.03 2.58
N LEU A 266 22.41 11.83 3.85
CA LEU A 266 21.33 12.52 4.54
C LEU A 266 21.55 14.03 4.60
N GLU A 267 22.77 14.50 4.92
CA GLU A 267 23.11 15.93 4.93
C GLU A 267 22.89 16.55 3.55
N ARG A 268 23.41 15.93 2.49
CA ARG A 268 23.23 16.36 1.10
C ARG A 268 21.73 16.55 0.75
N LEU A 269 20.92 15.54 1.08
CA LEU A 269 19.49 15.56 0.81
C LEU A 269 18.75 16.59 1.68
N MET A 270 19.14 16.75 2.95
CA MET A 270 18.55 17.75 3.85
C MET A 270 18.87 19.20 3.40
N PHE A 271 20.06 19.45 2.84
CA PHE A 271 20.37 20.75 2.24
C PHE A 271 19.49 21.02 1.02
N LYS A 272 19.32 20.06 0.10
CA LYS A 272 18.41 20.22 -1.04
C LYS A 272 16.95 20.42 -0.58
N TRP A 273 16.51 19.68 0.43
CA TRP A 273 15.19 19.83 1.02
C TRP A 273 14.97 21.23 1.61
N ARG A 274 15.99 21.81 2.24
CA ARG A 274 15.94 23.17 2.82
C ARG A 274 15.66 24.23 1.76
N GLU A 275 16.20 24.09 0.58
CA GLU A 275 16.07 25.04 -0.53
C GLU A 275 14.80 24.82 -1.36
N LEU A 276 14.16 23.65 -1.25
CA LEU A 276 12.95 23.33 -2.02
C LEU A 276 11.79 24.24 -1.65
N VAL A 277 11.19 24.88 -2.66
CA VAL A 277 10.01 25.75 -2.47
C VAL A 277 8.75 24.87 -2.39
N ILE A 278 8.04 24.92 -1.25
CA ILE A 278 6.77 24.25 -1.05
C ILE A 278 5.66 25.30 -0.98
N ARG A 279 4.70 25.21 -1.90
CA ARG A 279 3.53 26.08 -1.94
C ARG A 279 2.51 25.65 -0.90
N ASP A 280 1.82 26.62 -0.29
CA ASP A 280 0.68 26.30 0.58
C ASP A 280 -0.47 25.67 -0.21
N ARG A 281 -1.24 24.80 0.46
CA ARG A 281 -2.47 24.27 -0.12
C ARG A 281 -3.38 25.43 -0.51
N GLN A 282 -3.73 25.53 -1.79
CA GLN A 282 -4.81 26.41 -2.18
C GLN A 282 -6.09 25.91 -1.47
N LYS A 283 -6.68 26.77 -0.63
CA LYS A 283 -7.99 26.49 -0.05
C LYS A 283 -9.00 26.59 -1.19
N ASN A 284 -9.42 25.45 -1.70
CA ASN A 284 -10.66 25.31 -2.49
C ASN A 284 -11.75 24.79 -1.58
#